data_5795fe6eee7c22d6ce1990ae2c309967
#
_entry.id   5795fe6eee7c22d6ce1990ae2c309967
#
_cell.length_a   1.000
_cell.length_b   1.000
_cell.length_c   1.000
_cell.angle_alpha   90.00
_cell.angle_beta   90.00
_cell.angle_gamma   90.00
#
_symmetry.space_group_name_H-M   'P 1'
#
loop_
_entity.id
_entity.type
_entity.pdbx_description
1 polymer ?
#
loop_
_entity_poly.entity_id
_entity_poly.type
_entity_poly.pdbx_seq_one_letter_code
_entity_poly.pdbx_strand_id
1 'polypeptide(L)'
;MYKKTTLGLIICLLSCSLWAKGKAGIDLTLIPPATITNQVDLDIRVGITNYDISVRSLDVSLYLNKIDRNTLLYHSTCQVEKDNPLTIRYNMQTRDKVGKNKIILVVKDGTKKTIQTRDIEIIDSNIRSTRLIDGAWTSIYHWSETEGKHWNNDLRRMTDDQWREMIRSMHKVGMDIIVIQEVFRNEQYVGKHDITVETYQGKAFYPSDLYEGRMEIAAKDPVEAILAEADKHGMHVMMGVGMFAWFDFTPESLEWHKRVAKELWDKYGHHPSFYGFYVSEESGGGLDNWEKTPEKRQIRKNDIVNFFAEFKKFCNRMAPAKPIMLATNSMDVPNGKETYPELLKNLDILCPFGFARMPENDLTGKQAATMLQKLCNDAGSHLWFDLEAFLFNEDQSLYPRPIEQIIHDLNLFDNFEKILCYQFPGVFNDPKMSIRVGEKRTVDLFEGYQKYRERILYNRKAGIKNEIVSTKTVQGTWLNLPYQDVRNKYMNPFHVDCTAPAFWKQKIKEYSDIGLEYLVIMAVANERQAYYPSSFMKYAYPSNRQSPVEAIMEAADQYGMKVFMSCGWAVNQDDNIREPAIKELQQKIMKETADLFKEHINPEKPDVPLNKNDAFQKVQKRHVQEKR
;
A
#
# COMPACT_ATOMS: atom_id res chain seq x y z
N MET A 1 -40.79 37.03 -26.66
CA MET A 1 -39.89 35.96 -27.17
C MET A 1 -39.29 35.22 -25.95
N TYR A 2 -39.97 34.21 -25.47
CA TYR A 2 -39.55 33.43 -24.27
C TYR A 2 -38.63 32.30 -24.69
N LYS A 3 -37.40 32.28 -24.19
CA LYS A 3 -36.52 31.13 -24.26
C LYS A 3 -36.82 30.20 -23.10
N LYS A 4 -37.32 29.01 -23.39
CA LYS A 4 -37.46 27.90 -22.44
C LYS A 4 -36.11 27.29 -22.21
N THR A 5 -35.59 27.37 -20.98
CA THR A 5 -34.44 26.61 -20.48
C THR A 5 -34.97 25.30 -19.94
N THR A 6 -34.66 24.22 -20.62
CA THR A 6 -34.98 22.85 -20.17
C THR A 6 -33.94 22.43 -19.14
N LEU A 7 -34.35 22.34 -17.88
CA LEU A 7 -33.53 21.82 -16.77
C LEU A 7 -33.59 20.28 -16.82
N GLY A 8 -32.51 19.66 -17.26
CA GLY A 8 -32.37 18.21 -17.24
C GLY A 8 -32.20 17.69 -15.80
N LEU A 9 -33.23 17.09 -15.26
CA LEU A 9 -33.24 16.41 -13.98
C LEU A 9 -32.51 15.06 -14.15
N ILE A 10 -31.26 14.97 -13.73
CA ILE A 10 -30.55 13.68 -13.59
C ILE A 10 -31.10 13.02 -12.32
N ILE A 11 -32.03 12.10 -12.50
CA ILE A 11 -32.48 11.20 -11.45
C ILE A 11 -31.43 10.14 -11.26
N CYS A 12 -30.53 10.36 -10.28
CA CYS A 12 -29.74 9.27 -9.68
C CYS A 12 -30.71 8.33 -8.94
N LEU A 13 -31.07 7.22 -9.59
CA LEU A 13 -31.78 6.13 -8.92
C LEU A 13 -30.82 5.48 -7.91
N LEU A 14 -30.80 6.03 -6.71
CA LEU A 14 -30.38 5.31 -5.51
C LEU A 14 -31.33 4.13 -5.35
N SER A 15 -30.89 2.94 -5.73
CA SER A 15 -31.56 1.69 -5.37
C SER A 15 -31.37 1.42 -3.88
N CYS A 16 -32.09 2.14 -3.02
CA CYS A 16 -32.35 1.69 -1.67
C CYS A 16 -33.10 0.36 -1.77
N SER A 17 -32.41 -0.74 -1.53
CA SER A 17 -33.04 -2.04 -1.33
C SER A 17 -33.73 -2.04 0.05
N LEU A 18 -34.97 -1.49 0.08
CA LEU A 18 -35.90 -1.74 1.16
C LEU A 18 -36.15 -3.25 1.23
N TRP A 19 -35.68 -3.87 2.29
CA TRP A 19 -35.93 -5.28 2.62
C TRP A 19 -37.42 -5.47 2.91
N ALA A 20 -38.22 -5.62 1.87
CA ALA A 20 -39.62 -6.01 2.04
C ALA A 20 -39.66 -7.52 2.31
N LYS A 21 -40.23 -7.92 3.44
CA LYS A 21 -40.60 -9.32 3.73
C LYS A 21 -41.27 -9.93 2.47
N GLY A 22 -40.71 -11.04 1.98
CA GLY A 22 -41.25 -11.76 0.82
C GLY A 22 -40.48 -11.63 -0.50
N LYS A 23 -39.21 -11.18 -0.51
CA LYS A 23 -38.35 -11.15 -1.70
C LYS A 23 -37.11 -12.02 -1.47
N ALA A 24 -36.62 -12.65 -2.53
CA ALA A 24 -35.30 -13.27 -2.50
C ALA A 24 -34.23 -12.17 -2.35
N GLY A 25 -33.29 -12.35 -1.40
CA GLY A 25 -32.05 -11.57 -1.38
C GLY A 25 -31.15 -12.04 -2.51
N ILE A 26 -30.71 -11.10 -3.35
CA ILE A 26 -29.83 -11.40 -4.49
C ILE A 26 -28.61 -10.50 -4.36
N ASP A 27 -27.42 -11.09 -4.45
CA ASP A 27 -26.14 -10.37 -4.39
C ASP A 27 -25.24 -10.82 -5.54
N LEU A 28 -24.51 -9.85 -6.12
CA LEU A 28 -23.53 -10.06 -7.19
C LEU A 28 -22.19 -9.52 -6.74
N THR A 29 -21.21 -10.41 -6.56
CA THR A 29 -19.85 -10.06 -6.13
C THR A 29 -18.85 -10.49 -7.20
N LEU A 30 -17.88 -9.62 -7.50
CA LEU A 30 -16.76 -9.88 -8.40
C LEU A 30 -15.47 -10.02 -7.58
N ILE A 31 -14.69 -11.08 -7.81
CA ILE A 31 -13.40 -11.31 -7.15
C ILE A 31 -12.33 -11.56 -8.21
N PRO A 32 -11.28 -10.74 -8.28
CA PRO A 32 -11.08 -9.47 -7.58
C PRO A 32 -12.06 -8.38 -8.07
N PRO A 33 -12.27 -7.30 -7.29
CA PRO A 33 -13.04 -6.15 -7.77
C PRO A 33 -12.26 -5.35 -8.83
N ALA A 34 -12.93 -4.41 -9.51
CA ALA A 34 -12.28 -3.55 -10.51
C ALA A 34 -11.09 -2.77 -9.90
N THR A 35 -10.04 -2.45 -10.58
CA THR A 35 -9.58 -2.76 -11.94
C THR A 35 -8.66 -3.99 -11.89
N ILE A 36 -8.65 -4.85 -12.91
CA ILE A 36 -7.77 -6.03 -13.01
C ILE A 36 -6.99 -6.03 -14.32
N THR A 37 -5.96 -6.88 -14.42
CA THR A 37 -5.28 -7.13 -15.69
C THR A 37 -5.91 -8.32 -16.42
N ASN A 38 -5.67 -8.44 -17.72
CA ASN A 38 -6.09 -9.59 -18.52
C ASN A 38 -5.30 -10.89 -18.20
N GLN A 39 -4.43 -10.87 -17.19
CA GLN A 39 -3.73 -12.05 -16.66
C GLN A 39 -4.42 -12.63 -15.41
N VAL A 40 -5.54 -12.02 -14.98
CA VAL A 40 -6.34 -12.44 -13.83
C VAL A 40 -7.72 -12.84 -14.31
N ASP A 41 -8.14 -14.07 -14.04
CA ASP A 41 -9.51 -14.52 -14.28
C ASP A 41 -10.45 -13.89 -13.25
N LEU A 42 -11.69 -13.62 -13.65
CA LEU A 42 -12.70 -12.99 -12.80
C LEU A 42 -13.64 -14.06 -12.22
N ASP A 43 -13.63 -14.21 -10.91
CA ASP A 43 -14.60 -15.04 -10.17
C ASP A 43 -15.88 -14.21 -9.94
N ILE A 44 -16.95 -14.59 -10.62
CA ILE A 44 -18.27 -13.97 -10.52
C ILE A 44 -19.14 -14.82 -9.62
N ARG A 45 -19.58 -14.25 -8.49
CA ARG A 45 -20.42 -14.94 -7.51
C ARG A 45 -21.80 -14.34 -7.44
N VAL A 46 -22.80 -15.19 -7.48
CA VAL A 46 -24.20 -14.83 -7.26
C VAL A 46 -24.67 -15.55 -5.99
N GLY A 47 -25.07 -14.75 -5.00
CA GLY A 47 -25.70 -15.25 -3.77
C GLY A 47 -27.21 -15.04 -3.84
N ILE A 48 -27.98 -16.07 -3.52
CA ILE A 48 -29.45 -15.98 -3.49
C ILE A 48 -29.96 -16.56 -2.18
N THR A 49 -30.67 -15.74 -1.40
CA THR A 49 -31.30 -16.13 -0.13
C THR A 49 -32.81 -16.05 -0.29
N ASN A 50 -33.52 -17.13 0.05
CA ASN A 50 -34.98 -17.16 0.08
C ASN A 50 -35.47 -16.93 1.52
N TYR A 51 -36.25 -15.88 1.72
CA TYR A 51 -36.84 -15.54 3.03
C TYR A 51 -38.26 -16.10 3.21
N ASP A 52 -38.85 -16.69 2.16
CA ASP A 52 -40.19 -17.29 2.21
C ASP A 52 -40.11 -18.77 2.61
N ILE A 53 -41.21 -19.25 3.17
CA ILE A 53 -41.34 -20.69 3.55
C ILE A 53 -41.42 -21.60 2.29
N SER A 54 -41.98 -21.09 1.17
CA SER A 54 -42.09 -21.82 -0.07
C SER A 54 -40.78 -21.88 -0.84
N VAL A 55 -40.47 -23.02 -1.42
CA VAL A 55 -39.36 -23.17 -2.35
C VAL A 55 -39.59 -22.28 -3.56
N ARG A 56 -38.56 -21.53 -3.96
CA ARG A 56 -38.60 -20.66 -5.13
C ARG A 56 -37.84 -21.28 -6.28
N SER A 57 -38.46 -21.31 -7.46
CA SER A 57 -37.81 -21.67 -8.73
C SER A 57 -37.38 -20.43 -9.47
N LEU A 58 -36.06 -20.23 -9.63
CA LEU A 58 -35.47 -19.03 -10.16
C LEU A 58 -34.67 -19.33 -11.44
N ASP A 59 -34.86 -18.48 -12.46
CA ASP A 59 -34.02 -18.44 -13.65
C ASP A 59 -32.90 -17.44 -13.45
N VAL A 60 -31.64 -17.89 -13.43
CA VAL A 60 -30.44 -17.06 -13.22
C VAL A 60 -29.61 -17.01 -14.48
N SER A 61 -29.31 -15.81 -14.96
CA SER A 61 -28.48 -15.60 -16.14
C SER A 61 -27.45 -14.51 -15.90
N LEU A 62 -26.21 -14.75 -16.34
CA LEU A 62 -25.12 -13.77 -16.36
C LEU A 62 -24.83 -13.38 -17.81
N TYR A 63 -24.61 -12.09 -18.05
CA TYR A 63 -24.26 -11.55 -19.36
C TYR A 63 -23.07 -10.60 -19.26
N LEU A 64 -22.32 -10.50 -20.37
CA LEU A 64 -21.25 -9.52 -20.54
C LEU A 64 -21.74 -8.35 -21.40
N ASN A 65 -21.68 -7.13 -20.86
CA ASN A 65 -21.96 -5.84 -21.52
C ASN A 65 -23.41 -5.59 -21.92
N LYS A 66 -24.17 -6.57 -22.41
CA LYS A 66 -25.58 -6.43 -22.79
C LYS A 66 -26.34 -7.74 -22.59
N ILE A 67 -27.65 -7.63 -22.44
CA ILE A 67 -28.53 -8.80 -22.34
C ILE A 67 -28.86 -9.27 -23.76
N ASP A 68 -28.09 -10.25 -24.23
CA ASP A 68 -28.19 -10.82 -25.58
C ASP A 68 -27.72 -12.26 -25.57
N ARG A 69 -28.22 -13.11 -26.50
CA ARG A 69 -27.84 -14.53 -26.59
C ARG A 69 -26.33 -14.72 -26.80
N ASN A 70 -25.68 -13.82 -27.56
CA ASN A 70 -24.25 -13.91 -27.88
C ASN A 70 -23.33 -13.44 -26.75
N THR A 71 -23.89 -12.81 -25.72
CA THR A 71 -23.16 -12.29 -24.55
C THR A 71 -23.53 -13.03 -23.27
N LEU A 72 -24.30 -14.11 -23.39
CA LEU A 72 -24.64 -14.99 -22.27
C LEU A 72 -23.41 -15.73 -21.79
N LEU A 73 -23.04 -15.54 -20.52
CA LEU A 73 -21.92 -16.22 -19.86
C LEU A 73 -22.38 -17.49 -19.13
N TYR A 74 -23.53 -17.40 -18.48
CA TYR A 74 -24.07 -18.47 -17.64
C TYR A 74 -25.59 -18.41 -17.61
N HIS A 75 -26.23 -19.59 -17.57
CA HIS A 75 -27.66 -19.72 -17.35
C HIS A 75 -27.95 -21.00 -16.57
N SER A 76 -28.83 -20.91 -15.58
CA SER A 76 -29.33 -22.06 -14.83
C SER A 76 -30.71 -21.77 -14.25
N THR A 77 -31.54 -22.78 -14.17
CA THR A 77 -32.76 -22.78 -13.34
C THR A 77 -32.45 -23.49 -12.04
N CYS A 78 -32.73 -22.87 -10.91
CA CYS A 78 -32.40 -23.38 -9.59
C CYS A 78 -33.57 -23.29 -8.63
N GLN A 79 -33.59 -24.21 -7.66
CA GLN A 79 -34.53 -24.20 -6.54
C GLN A 79 -33.82 -23.64 -5.32
N VAL A 80 -34.46 -22.71 -4.63
CA VAL A 80 -33.90 -22.08 -3.42
C VAL A 80 -34.91 -22.23 -2.27
N GLU A 81 -34.51 -23.01 -1.28
CA GLU A 81 -35.29 -23.25 -0.05
C GLU A 81 -35.03 -22.14 0.97
N LYS A 82 -35.96 -21.98 1.91
CA LYS A 82 -35.75 -21.14 3.08
C LYS A 82 -34.56 -21.66 3.89
N ASP A 83 -33.74 -20.73 4.39
CA ASP A 83 -32.56 -21.04 5.22
C ASP A 83 -31.48 -21.92 4.54
N ASN A 84 -31.62 -22.18 3.25
CA ASN A 84 -30.65 -22.88 2.43
C ASN A 84 -30.28 -22.02 1.20
N PRO A 85 -29.46 -20.97 1.36
CA PRO A 85 -29.11 -20.06 0.28
C PRO A 85 -28.25 -20.73 -0.79
N LEU A 86 -28.37 -20.23 -2.00
CA LEU A 86 -27.63 -20.72 -3.16
C LEU A 86 -26.46 -19.80 -3.48
N THR A 87 -25.29 -20.39 -3.70
CA THR A 87 -24.13 -19.71 -4.30
C THR A 87 -23.87 -20.28 -5.69
N ILE A 88 -23.89 -19.41 -6.70
CA ILE A 88 -23.42 -19.72 -8.06
C ILE A 88 -22.06 -19.07 -8.23
N ARG A 89 -21.09 -19.83 -8.73
CA ARG A 89 -19.74 -19.36 -9.04
C ARG A 89 -19.46 -19.57 -10.51
N TYR A 90 -19.06 -18.50 -11.21
CA TYR A 90 -18.65 -18.55 -12.61
C TYR A 90 -17.30 -17.87 -12.80
N ASN A 91 -16.30 -18.62 -13.26
CA ASN A 91 -14.97 -18.10 -13.54
C ASN A 91 -14.88 -17.64 -15.00
N MET A 92 -14.72 -16.33 -15.21
CA MET A 92 -14.62 -15.71 -16.52
C MET A 92 -13.15 -15.46 -16.89
N GLN A 93 -12.72 -16.07 -18.00
CA GLN A 93 -11.41 -15.73 -18.58
C GLN A 93 -11.42 -14.32 -19.15
N THR A 94 -10.34 -13.55 -18.87
CA THR A 94 -10.29 -12.11 -19.15
C THR A 94 -9.35 -11.73 -20.30
N ARG A 95 -8.53 -12.67 -20.81
CA ARG A 95 -7.46 -12.41 -21.79
C ARG A 95 -7.90 -11.62 -23.03
N ASP A 96 -9.09 -11.90 -23.53
CA ASP A 96 -9.69 -11.26 -24.72
C ASP A 96 -10.77 -10.21 -24.37
N LYS A 97 -10.87 -9.80 -23.10
CA LYS A 97 -11.89 -8.89 -22.59
C LYS A 97 -11.35 -7.52 -22.16
N VAL A 98 -10.23 -7.10 -22.77
CA VAL A 98 -9.60 -5.82 -22.45
C VAL A 98 -10.56 -4.65 -22.65
N GLY A 99 -10.55 -3.70 -21.71
CA GLY A 99 -11.37 -2.49 -21.71
C GLY A 99 -12.39 -2.48 -20.58
N LYS A 100 -13.31 -1.52 -20.69
CA LYS A 100 -14.42 -1.38 -19.73
C LYS A 100 -15.52 -2.36 -20.08
N ASN A 101 -15.87 -3.20 -19.14
CA ASN A 101 -16.90 -4.22 -19.27
C ASN A 101 -17.93 -4.08 -18.16
N LYS A 102 -19.08 -4.71 -18.35
CA LYS A 102 -20.17 -4.76 -17.37
C LYS A 102 -20.68 -6.18 -17.23
N ILE A 103 -20.65 -6.71 -16.02
CA ILE A 103 -21.31 -7.97 -15.68
C ILE A 103 -22.76 -7.65 -15.33
N ILE A 104 -23.69 -8.35 -15.97
CA ILE A 104 -25.12 -8.14 -15.78
C ILE A 104 -25.73 -9.44 -15.30
N LEU A 105 -26.26 -9.42 -14.08
CA LEU A 105 -27.06 -10.51 -13.52
C LEU A 105 -28.54 -10.26 -13.78
N VAL A 106 -29.22 -11.26 -14.30
CA VAL A 106 -30.67 -11.27 -14.46
C VAL A 106 -31.23 -12.47 -13.70
N VAL A 107 -32.08 -12.21 -12.72
CA VAL A 107 -32.82 -13.25 -11.99
C VAL A 107 -34.30 -13.09 -12.27
N LYS A 108 -34.95 -14.15 -12.72
CA LYS A 108 -36.42 -14.20 -12.93
C LYS A 108 -37.05 -15.11 -11.88
N ASP A 109 -38.12 -14.65 -11.27
CA ASP A 109 -38.97 -15.34 -10.31
C ASP A 109 -40.41 -15.27 -10.83
N GLY A 110 -40.81 -16.27 -11.61
CA GLY A 110 -42.04 -16.18 -12.40
C GLY A 110 -42.02 -15.01 -13.37
N THR A 111 -42.95 -14.07 -13.17
CA THR A 111 -43.05 -12.85 -14.00
C THR A 111 -42.15 -11.72 -13.52
N LYS A 112 -41.62 -11.80 -12.28
CA LYS A 112 -40.72 -10.78 -11.73
C LYS A 112 -39.32 -10.93 -12.29
N LYS A 113 -38.68 -9.81 -12.62
CA LYS A 113 -37.30 -9.74 -13.10
C LYS A 113 -36.49 -8.78 -12.23
N THR A 114 -35.38 -9.27 -11.69
CA THR A 114 -34.38 -8.45 -10.98
C THR A 114 -33.12 -8.39 -11.82
N ILE A 115 -32.55 -7.19 -11.93
CA ILE A 115 -31.28 -6.97 -12.65
C ILE A 115 -30.30 -6.30 -11.67
N GLN A 116 -29.08 -6.85 -11.60
CA GLN A 116 -27.95 -6.20 -10.94
C GLN A 116 -26.78 -6.09 -11.91
N THR A 117 -25.98 -5.06 -11.76
CA THR A 117 -24.80 -4.83 -12.60
C THR A 117 -23.57 -4.53 -11.77
N ARG A 118 -22.39 -4.94 -12.28
CA ARG A 118 -21.08 -4.55 -11.76
C ARG A 118 -20.19 -4.17 -12.95
N ASP A 119 -19.56 -3.02 -12.85
CA ASP A 119 -18.56 -2.60 -13.83
C ASP A 119 -17.22 -3.24 -13.50
N ILE A 120 -16.46 -3.60 -14.52
CA ILE A 120 -15.11 -4.14 -14.42
C ILE A 120 -14.23 -3.54 -15.52
N GLU A 121 -13.10 -2.98 -15.16
CA GLU A 121 -12.09 -2.53 -16.12
C GLU A 121 -10.97 -3.56 -16.16
N ILE A 122 -10.67 -4.06 -17.36
CA ILE A 122 -9.63 -5.05 -17.63
C ILE A 122 -8.56 -4.38 -18.46
N ILE A 123 -7.36 -4.23 -17.92
CA ILE A 123 -6.23 -3.61 -18.61
C ILE A 123 -5.35 -4.66 -19.30
N ASP A 124 -4.85 -4.31 -20.50
CA ASP A 124 -3.88 -5.14 -21.21
C ASP A 124 -2.53 -5.11 -20.50
N SER A 125 -2.04 -6.28 -20.09
CA SER A 125 -0.79 -6.42 -19.33
C SER A 125 -0.18 -7.81 -19.57
N ASN A 126 1.12 -7.95 -19.30
CA ASN A 126 1.81 -9.23 -19.25
C ASN A 126 2.03 -9.73 -17.81
N ILE A 127 1.55 -9.00 -16.81
CA ILE A 127 1.67 -9.32 -15.38
C ILE A 127 0.28 -9.28 -14.72
N ARG A 128 0.15 -9.92 -13.55
CA ARG A 128 -1.13 -9.99 -12.83
C ARG A 128 -1.45 -8.70 -12.09
N SER A 129 -0.46 -8.06 -11.47
CA SER A 129 -0.68 -6.84 -10.70
C SER A 129 -0.91 -5.61 -11.59
N THR A 130 -1.61 -4.64 -11.05
CA THR A 130 -1.76 -3.33 -11.69
C THR A 130 -0.56 -2.41 -11.42
N ARG A 131 0.44 -2.84 -10.63
CA ARG A 131 1.52 -2.02 -10.08
C ARG A 131 1.05 -0.81 -9.28
N LEU A 132 -0.18 -0.84 -8.82
CA LEU A 132 -0.76 0.18 -7.93
C LEU A 132 -1.18 -0.49 -6.63
N ILE A 133 -1.26 0.30 -5.57
CA ILE A 133 -1.91 -0.11 -4.33
C ILE A 133 -3.42 0.01 -4.55
N ASP A 134 -4.11 -1.12 -4.51
CA ASP A 134 -5.56 -1.21 -4.77
C ASP A 134 -6.38 -0.89 -3.51
N GLY A 135 -5.77 -0.96 -2.33
CA GLY A 135 -6.45 -0.71 -1.07
C GLY A 135 -5.50 -0.72 0.13
N ALA A 136 -6.06 -0.58 1.33
CA ALA A 136 -5.27 -0.58 2.55
C ALA A 136 -6.05 -1.09 3.76
N TRP A 137 -5.33 -1.59 4.74
CA TRP A 137 -5.84 -1.77 6.09
C TRP A 137 -6.17 -0.42 6.72
N THR A 138 -7.26 -0.42 7.46
CA THR A 138 -7.77 0.74 8.17
C THR A 138 -8.04 0.31 9.61
N SER A 139 -7.00 0.42 10.45
CA SER A 139 -7.14 0.16 11.88
C SER A 139 -7.88 1.33 12.54
N ILE A 140 -9.01 1.05 13.18
CA ILE A 140 -9.73 2.06 13.98
C ILE A 140 -8.85 2.49 15.15
N TYR A 141 -8.03 1.58 15.65
CA TYR A 141 -6.98 1.82 16.62
C TYR A 141 -5.88 0.78 16.41
N HIS A 142 -4.59 1.19 16.36
CA HIS A 142 -3.52 0.23 16.15
C HIS A 142 -3.39 -0.73 17.34
N TRP A 143 -3.19 -2.02 17.06
CA TRP A 143 -3.19 -3.07 18.07
C TRP A 143 -2.09 -2.90 19.14
N SER A 144 -0.95 -2.35 18.80
CA SER A 144 0.20 -2.11 19.69
C SER A 144 0.35 -0.62 19.99
N GLU A 145 0.39 -0.25 21.26
CA GLU A 145 0.69 1.13 21.68
C GLU A 145 2.11 1.54 21.32
N THR A 146 3.05 0.61 21.33
CA THR A 146 4.44 0.87 20.96
C THR A 146 4.55 1.14 19.46
N GLU A 147 4.01 0.27 18.63
CA GLU A 147 4.03 0.44 17.18
C GLU A 147 3.23 1.66 16.74
N GLY A 148 2.02 1.85 17.28
CA GLY A 148 1.14 2.98 17.00
C GLY A 148 1.47 4.28 17.75
N LYS A 149 2.62 4.37 18.42
CA LYS A 149 3.02 5.49 19.29
C LYS A 149 2.79 6.88 18.68
N HIS A 150 3.02 7.03 17.39
CA HIS A 150 2.95 8.32 16.72
C HIS A 150 1.56 8.70 16.18
N TRP A 151 0.55 7.80 16.28
CA TRP A 151 -0.79 8.05 15.72
C TRP A 151 -1.98 7.51 16.50
N ASN A 152 -1.79 6.59 17.47
CA ASN A 152 -2.91 6.05 18.25
C ASN A 152 -3.73 7.13 18.96
N ASN A 153 -3.06 8.15 19.49
CA ASN A 153 -3.75 9.28 20.11
C ASN A 153 -4.58 10.10 19.12
N ASP A 154 -4.16 10.19 17.86
CA ASP A 154 -4.93 10.86 16.81
C ASP A 154 -6.14 10.02 16.43
N LEU A 155 -5.98 8.71 16.24
CA LEU A 155 -7.08 7.77 15.94
C LEU A 155 -8.14 7.78 17.02
N ARG A 156 -7.74 7.78 18.31
CA ARG A 156 -8.66 7.84 19.43
C ARG A 156 -9.57 9.07 19.40
N ARG A 157 -9.09 10.20 18.87
CA ARG A 157 -9.81 11.46 18.80
C ARG A 157 -10.61 11.66 17.51
N MET A 158 -10.42 10.81 16.51
CA MET A 158 -11.14 10.93 15.24
C MET A 158 -12.64 10.77 15.44
N THR A 159 -13.39 11.71 14.87
CA THR A 159 -14.85 11.66 14.78
C THR A 159 -15.32 10.83 13.60
N ASP A 160 -16.61 10.47 13.55
CA ASP A 160 -17.20 9.79 12.39
C ASP A 160 -16.97 10.56 11.08
N ASP A 161 -17.01 11.90 11.10
CA ASP A 161 -16.77 12.73 9.91
C ASP A 161 -15.31 12.67 9.46
N GLN A 162 -14.36 12.59 10.38
CA GLN A 162 -12.94 12.43 10.06
C GLN A 162 -12.64 11.03 9.51
N TRP A 163 -13.35 9.99 9.95
CA TRP A 163 -13.30 8.69 9.30
C TRP A 163 -13.81 8.76 7.85
N ARG A 164 -14.89 9.49 7.59
CA ARG A 164 -15.36 9.74 6.21
C ARG A 164 -14.33 10.50 5.37
N GLU A 165 -13.64 11.49 5.95
CA GLU A 165 -12.54 12.19 5.26
C GLU A 165 -11.42 11.23 4.88
N MET A 166 -11.03 10.32 5.78
CA MET A 166 -9.99 9.32 5.51
C MET A 166 -10.39 8.41 4.34
N ILE A 167 -11.63 7.93 4.30
CA ILE A 167 -12.13 7.09 3.20
C ILE A 167 -12.10 7.85 1.86
N ARG A 168 -12.50 9.13 1.84
CA ARG A 168 -12.35 9.99 0.65
C ARG A 168 -10.90 10.13 0.22
N SER A 169 -9.99 10.22 1.18
CA SER A 169 -8.55 10.34 0.90
C SER A 169 -7.98 9.05 0.30
N MET A 170 -8.43 7.88 0.77
CA MET A 170 -8.09 6.58 0.16
C MET A 170 -8.59 6.50 -1.28
N HIS A 171 -9.88 6.84 -1.52
CA HIS A 171 -10.47 6.87 -2.85
C HIS A 171 -9.71 7.79 -3.82
N LYS A 172 -9.33 8.98 -3.36
CA LYS A 172 -8.57 9.97 -4.14
C LYS A 172 -7.27 9.40 -4.73
N VAL A 173 -6.59 8.53 -4.01
CA VAL A 173 -5.36 7.87 -4.49
C VAL A 173 -5.61 6.46 -5.07
N GLY A 174 -6.89 6.07 -5.26
CA GLY A 174 -7.30 4.82 -5.89
C GLY A 174 -7.12 3.59 -5.03
N MET A 175 -7.09 3.74 -3.71
CA MET A 175 -7.12 2.66 -2.74
C MET A 175 -8.59 2.33 -2.41
N ASP A 176 -9.27 1.65 -3.34
CA ASP A 176 -10.72 1.43 -3.29
C ASP A 176 -11.13 0.15 -2.55
N ILE A 177 -10.17 -0.63 -2.06
CA ILE A 177 -10.41 -1.75 -1.15
C ILE A 177 -9.98 -1.33 0.26
N ILE A 178 -10.93 -1.34 1.18
CA ILE A 178 -10.72 -1.01 2.59
C ILE A 178 -10.73 -2.31 3.37
N VAL A 179 -9.72 -2.59 4.19
CA VAL A 179 -9.75 -3.70 5.14
C VAL A 179 -9.84 -3.11 6.53
N ILE A 180 -11.01 -3.18 7.17
CA ILE A 180 -11.09 -2.86 8.59
C ILE A 180 -10.28 -3.91 9.35
N GLN A 181 -9.23 -3.49 10.07
CA GLN A 181 -8.32 -4.42 10.73
C GLN A 181 -9.06 -5.31 11.71
N GLU A 182 -9.84 -4.71 12.58
CA GLU A 182 -10.58 -5.38 13.63
C GLU A 182 -11.71 -4.49 14.16
N VAL A 183 -12.81 -5.09 14.55
CA VAL A 183 -13.95 -4.37 15.17
C VAL A 183 -14.07 -4.63 16.66
N PHE A 184 -13.35 -5.64 17.18
CA PHE A 184 -13.21 -5.95 18.59
C PHE A 184 -11.75 -6.03 18.98
N ARG A 185 -11.45 -5.52 20.19
CA ARG A 185 -10.16 -5.65 20.83
C ARG A 185 -10.32 -6.25 22.23
N ASN A 186 -9.51 -7.26 22.50
CA ASN A 186 -9.26 -7.77 23.84
C ASN A 186 -7.97 -7.13 24.38
N GLU A 187 -8.03 -6.41 25.49
CA GLU A 187 -6.84 -5.77 26.10
C GLU A 187 -5.76 -6.78 26.53
N GLN A 188 -6.12 -8.06 26.64
CA GLN A 188 -5.23 -9.14 27.06
C GLN A 188 -4.94 -10.17 25.97
N TYR A 189 -5.23 -9.89 24.73
CA TYR A 189 -5.29 -10.86 23.63
C TYR A 189 -3.94 -11.49 23.22
N VAL A 190 -2.84 -10.82 23.43
CA VAL A 190 -1.53 -11.31 22.94
C VAL A 190 -1.13 -12.57 23.66
N GLY A 191 -1.13 -13.72 22.96
CA GLY A 191 -0.62 -15.00 23.42
C GLY A 191 -1.44 -15.72 24.50
N LYS A 192 -2.67 -15.30 24.77
CA LYS A 192 -3.58 -15.99 25.70
C LYS A 192 -4.57 -16.84 24.94
N HIS A 193 -4.36 -18.15 24.99
CA HIS A 193 -5.21 -19.16 24.37
C HIS A 193 -6.15 -19.88 25.38
N ASP A 194 -6.31 -19.34 26.58
CA ASP A 194 -7.18 -19.85 27.65
C ASP A 194 -8.49 -19.06 27.79
N ILE A 195 -8.78 -18.19 26.82
CA ILE A 195 -10.00 -17.40 26.75
C ILE A 195 -11.14 -18.26 26.19
N THR A 196 -12.32 -18.18 26.81
CA THR A 196 -13.57 -18.73 26.28
C THR A 196 -14.47 -17.61 25.78
N VAL A 197 -15.50 -17.95 25.03
CA VAL A 197 -16.49 -16.97 24.55
C VAL A 197 -17.15 -16.22 25.72
N GLU A 198 -17.36 -16.91 26.85
CA GLU A 198 -17.98 -16.35 28.07
C GLU A 198 -16.99 -15.48 28.86
N THR A 199 -15.71 -15.78 28.82
CA THR A 199 -14.68 -15.03 29.56
C THR A 199 -14.03 -13.92 28.73
N TYR A 200 -14.40 -13.76 27.47
CA TYR A 200 -13.90 -12.71 26.61
C TYR A 200 -14.24 -11.32 27.16
N GLN A 201 -13.23 -10.47 27.32
CA GLN A 201 -13.35 -9.12 27.88
C GLN A 201 -13.04 -8.01 26.88
N GLY A 202 -12.93 -8.36 25.61
CA GLY A 202 -12.65 -7.38 24.54
C GLY A 202 -13.83 -6.45 24.34
N LYS A 203 -13.51 -5.24 23.88
CA LYS A 203 -14.48 -4.16 23.64
C LYS A 203 -14.59 -3.87 22.15
N ALA A 204 -15.80 -3.57 21.72
CA ALA A 204 -16.08 -3.20 20.34
C ALA A 204 -15.71 -1.75 20.03
N PHE A 205 -15.35 -1.47 18.78
CA PHE A 205 -15.21 -0.12 18.25
C PHE A 205 -16.54 0.48 17.75
N TYR A 206 -17.58 -0.34 17.59
CA TYR A 206 -18.91 0.02 17.12
C TYR A 206 -19.97 -0.27 18.22
N PRO A 207 -21.21 0.18 18.08
CA PRO A 207 -22.29 -0.18 19.00
C PRO A 207 -22.65 -1.68 18.88
N SER A 208 -22.02 -2.51 19.71
CA SER A 208 -22.24 -3.95 19.77
C SER A 208 -23.17 -4.32 20.94
N ASP A 209 -23.95 -5.38 20.74
CA ASP A 209 -24.82 -5.96 21.77
C ASP A 209 -24.23 -7.26 22.37
N LEU A 210 -23.05 -7.72 21.89
CA LEU A 210 -22.46 -9.01 22.29
C LEU A 210 -21.75 -8.96 23.64
N TYR A 211 -21.02 -7.85 23.91
CA TYR A 211 -20.23 -7.71 25.14
C TYR A 211 -20.39 -6.32 25.73
N GLU A 212 -20.29 -6.23 27.03
CA GLU A 212 -20.47 -4.97 27.76
C GLU A 212 -19.29 -4.01 27.50
N GLY A 213 -19.62 -2.75 27.31
CA GLY A 213 -18.65 -1.67 27.12
C GLY A 213 -18.22 -1.50 25.67
N ARG A 214 -17.48 -0.42 25.46
CA ARG A 214 -16.98 0.00 24.15
C ARG A 214 -15.60 0.59 24.30
N MET A 215 -14.78 0.52 23.25
CA MET A 215 -13.49 1.20 23.20
C MET A 215 -13.66 2.71 23.36
N GLU A 216 -12.77 3.33 24.14
CA GLU A 216 -12.77 4.77 24.40
C GLU A 216 -12.22 5.52 23.19
N ILE A 217 -13.09 5.79 22.22
CA ILE A 217 -12.82 6.55 21.00
C ILE A 217 -13.89 7.62 20.80
N ALA A 218 -13.54 8.73 20.13
CA ALA A 218 -14.46 9.85 19.90
C ALA A 218 -15.53 9.54 18.84
N ALA A 219 -15.24 8.69 17.87
CA ALA A 219 -16.20 8.26 16.86
C ALA A 219 -17.37 7.50 17.51
N LYS A 220 -18.59 7.76 17.11
CA LYS A 220 -19.79 7.07 17.62
C LYS A 220 -19.96 5.69 16.99
N ASP A 221 -19.79 5.60 15.69
CA ASP A 221 -19.82 4.38 14.90
C ASP A 221 -18.88 4.51 13.69
N PRO A 222 -17.58 4.27 13.88
CA PRO A 222 -16.62 4.38 12.78
C PRO A 222 -16.86 3.34 11.68
N VAL A 223 -17.45 2.18 12.00
CA VAL A 223 -17.78 1.14 11.01
C VAL A 223 -18.86 1.64 10.06
N GLU A 224 -19.96 2.19 10.61
CA GLU A 224 -21.00 2.84 9.80
C GLU A 224 -20.46 4.02 8.99
N ALA A 225 -19.60 4.85 9.60
CA ALA A 225 -19.01 6.00 8.92
C ALA A 225 -18.15 5.59 7.70
N ILE A 226 -17.35 4.52 7.85
CA ILE A 226 -16.52 3.94 6.79
C ILE A 226 -17.42 3.37 5.68
N LEU A 227 -18.39 2.53 6.03
CA LEU A 227 -19.26 1.87 5.06
C LEU A 227 -20.13 2.87 4.28
N ALA A 228 -20.77 3.81 5.00
CA ALA A 228 -21.63 4.82 4.37
C ALA A 228 -20.84 5.74 3.41
N GLU A 229 -19.57 6.03 3.69
CA GLU A 229 -18.73 6.80 2.76
C GLU A 229 -18.23 5.94 1.61
N ALA A 230 -17.86 4.69 1.87
CA ALA A 230 -17.46 3.72 0.84
C ALA A 230 -18.58 3.46 -0.18
N ASP A 231 -19.85 3.39 0.27
CA ASP A 231 -21.03 3.26 -0.60
C ASP A 231 -21.12 4.38 -1.64
N LYS A 232 -20.85 5.64 -1.23
CA LYS A 232 -20.93 6.81 -2.12
C LYS A 232 -19.91 6.76 -3.24
N HIS A 233 -18.78 6.10 -3.00
CA HIS A 233 -17.66 6.02 -3.92
C HIS A 233 -17.55 4.66 -4.64
N GLY A 234 -18.45 3.71 -4.35
CA GLY A 234 -18.42 2.37 -4.93
C GLY A 234 -17.20 1.55 -4.49
N MET A 235 -16.66 1.85 -3.31
CA MET A 235 -15.51 1.13 -2.72
C MET A 235 -15.95 -0.20 -2.12
N HIS A 236 -14.98 -1.02 -1.73
CA HIS A 236 -15.17 -2.37 -1.23
C HIS A 236 -14.58 -2.52 0.17
N VAL A 237 -15.39 -2.94 1.15
CA VAL A 237 -14.97 -3.09 2.54
C VAL A 237 -14.88 -4.56 2.93
N MET A 238 -13.67 -5.05 3.20
CA MET A 238 -13.44 -6.30 3.91
C MET A 238 -13.59 -6.03 5.41
N MET A 239 -14.61 -6.63 6.01
CA MET A 239 -14.96 -6.42 7.39
C MET A 239 -14.11 -7.30 8.30
N GLY A 240 -13.19 -6.70 9.05
CA GLY A 240 -12.39 -7.39 10.06
C GLY A 240 -13.26 -7.80 11.23
N VAL A 241 -13.38 -9.10 11.44
CA VAL A 241 -14.24 -9.65 12.49
C VAL A 241 -13.71 -9.28 13.88
N GLY A 242 -12.39 -9.19 14.04
CA GLY A 242 -11.75 -8.85 15.29
C GLY A 242 -10.81 -9.95 15.79
N MET A 243 -10.10 -9.66 16.88
CA MET A 243 -9.19 -10.59 17.52
C MET A 243 -9.82 -11.19 18.78
N PHE A 244 -9.94 -12.51 18.78
CA PHE A 244 -10.29 -13.29 19.96
C PHE A 244 -9.07 -13.52 20.85
N ALA A 245 -8.06 -14.17 20.29
CA ALA A 245 -6.71 -14.28 20.85
C ALA A 245 -5.74 -14.49 19.70
N TRP A 246 -4.68 -13.70 19.60
CA TRP A 246 -3.82 -13.68 18.43
C TRP A 246 -3.29 -15.07 18.04
N PHE A 247 -3.42 -15.45 16.78
CA PHE A 247 -3.10 -16.78 16.22
C PHE A 247 -4.01 -17.91 16.74
N ASP A 248 -5.21 -17.63 17.19
CA ASP A 248 -6.12 -18.63 17.73
C ASP A 248 -7.20 -19.06 16.73
N PHE A 249 -7.15 -20.32 16.31
CA PHE A 249 -8.12 -20.96 15.44
C PHE A 249 -8.83 -22.14 16.12
N THR A 250 -8.88 -22.14 17.45
CA THR A 250 -9.58 -23.17 18.23
C THR A 250 -11.11 -23.13 18.02
N PRO A 251 -11.84 -24.17 18.45
CA PRO A 251 -13.30 -24.15 18.42
C PRO A 251 -13.94 -22.97 19.18
N GLU A 252 -13.33 -22.50 20.27
CA GLU A 252 -13.77 -21.31 21.00
C GLU A 252 -13.65 -20.04 20.16
N SER A 253 -12.49 -19.86 19.53
CA SER A 253 -12.26 -18.77 18.59
C SER A 253 -13.28 -18.81 17.43
N LEU A 254 -13.54 -19.99 16.86
CA LEU A 254 -14.52 -20.15 15.80
C LEU A 254 -15.92 -19.73 16.21
N GLU A 255 -16.38 -20.13 17.41
CA GLU A 255 -17.69 -19.77 17.91
C GLU A 255 -17.83 -18.27 18.15
N TRP A 256 -16.78 -17.66 18.69
CA TRP A 256 -16.72 -16.22 18.87
C TRP A 256 -16.80 -15.49 17.52
N HIS A 257 -16.01 -15.91 16.54
CA HIS A 257 -16.00 -15.31 15.19
C HIS A 257 -17.37 -15.44 14.51
N LYS A 258 -18.08 -16.55 14.69
CA LYS A 258 -19.44 -16.70 14.17
C LYS A 258 -20.41 -15.70 14.78
N ARG A 259 -20.35 -15.47 16.10
CA ARG A 259 -21.21 -14.50 16.79
C ARG A 259 -20.96 -13.08 16.30
N VAL A 260 -19.69 -12.67 16.22
CA VAL A 260 -19.32 -11.33 15.75
C VAL A 260 -19.66 -11.14 14.27
N ALA A 261 -19.32 -12.08 13.41
CA ALA A 261 -19.67 -12.01 11.99
C ALA A 261 -21.18 -11.91 11.75
N LYS A 262 -22.00 -12.63 12.57
CA LYS A 262 -23.45 -12.53 12.50
C LYS A 262 -23.94 -11.13 12.87
N GLU A 263 -23.46 -10.57 13.97
CA GLU A 263 -23.85 -9.22 14.39
C GLU A 263 -23.47 -8.17 13.34
N LEU A 264 -22.24 -8.25 12.81
CA LEU A 264 -21.77 -7.36 11.75
C LEU A 264 -22.65 -7.43 10.50
N TRP A 265 -23.03 -8.65 10.10
CA TRP A 265 -23.91 -8.83 8.96
C TRP A 265 -25.32 -8.30 9.22
N ASP A 266 -25.86 -8.56 10.39
CA ASP A 266 -27.21 -8.07 10.78
C ASP A 266 -27.26 -6.54 10.85
N LYS A 267 -26.20 -5.88 11.32
CA LYS A 267 -26.14 -4.42 11.44
C LYS A 267 -25.75 -3.75 10.11
N TYR A 268 -24.78 -4.27 9.40
CA TYR A 268 -24.12 -3.58 8.28
C TYR A 268 -24.20 -4.30 6.92
N GLY A 269 -24.74 -5.52 6.87
CA GLY A 269 -24.85 -6.29 5.62
C GLY A 269 -25.73 -5.66 4.54
N HIS A 270 -26.45 -4.58 4.88
CA HIS A 270 -27.26 -3.80 3.94
C HIS A 270 -26.44 -2.82 3.09
N HIS A 271 -25.17 -2.52 3.47
CA HIS A 271 -24.30 -1.64 2.72
C HIS A 271 -23.80 -2.32 1.44
N PRO A 272 -23.97 -1.71 0.25
CA PRO A 272 -23.39 -2.23 -0.99
C PRO A 272 -21.88 -2.39 -0.95
N SER A 273 -21.18 -1.57 -0.16
CA SER A 273 -19.73 -1.63 0.04
C SER A 273 -19.28 -2.80 0.92
N PHE A 274 -20.16 -3.45 1.68
CA PHE A 274 -19.80 -4.64 2.46
C PHE A 274 -19.41 -5.77 1.50
N TYR A 275 -18.09 -5.93 1.30
CA TYR A 275 -17.57 -6.81 0.27
C TYR A 275 -17.36 -8.24 0.76
N GLY A 276 -16.82 -8.42 1.97
CA GLY A 276 -16.53 -9.73 2.54
C GLY A 276 -16.08 -9.66 4.00
N PHE A 277 -15.67 -10.81 4.54
CA PHE A 277 -15.18 -10.93 5.90
C PHE A 277 -13.66 -11.12 5.90
N TYR A 278 -12.97 -10.38 6.76
CA TYR A 278 -11.56 -10.58 7.07
C TYR A 278 -11.44 -11.22 8.46
N VAL A 279 -10.83 -12.38 8.53
CA VAL A 279 -10.48 -13.01 9.81
C VAL A 279 -9.21 -12.34 10.32
N SER A 280 -9.36 -11.51 11.36
CA SER A 280 -8.29 -10.64 11.85
C SER A 280 -7.20 -11.39 12.63
N GLU A 281 -7.45 -12.66 12.97
CA GLU A 281 -6.39 -13.55 13.45
C GLU A 281 -5.35 -13.75 12.35
N GLU A 282 -4.09 -13.61 12.69
CA GLU A 282 -3.00 -13.87 11.77
C GLU A 282 -2.54 -15.32 11.87
N SER A 283 -1.83 -15.80 10.85
CA SER A 283 -1.14 -17.08 10.89
C SER A 283 0.29 -16.96 10.38
N GLY A 284 1.20 -17.78 10.92
CA GLY A 284 2.51 -18.00 10.30
C GLY A 284 2.37 -18.62 8.92
N GLY A 285 3.36 -18.41 8.03
CA GLY A 285 3.35 -19.02 6.69
C GLY A 285 3.43 -20.55 6.72
N GLY A 286 3.97 -21.14 7.80
CA GLY A 286 3.96 -22.60 8.03
C GLY A 286 2.60 -23.14 8.48
N LEU A 287 1.63 -22.28 8.80
CA LEU A 287 0.28 -22.60 9.33
C LEU A 287 0.30 -23.36 10.65
N ASP A 288 1.41 -23.32 11.38
CA ASP A 288 1.63 -24.05 12.64
C ASP A 288 1.88 -23.12 13.83
N ASN A 289 1.81 -21.82 13.60
CA ASN A 289 2.02 -20.76 14.60
C ASN A 289 3.34 -20.92 15.39
N TRP A 290 4.37 -21.41 14.69
CA TRP A 290 5.74 -21.60 15.24
C TRP A 290 5.79 -22.48 16.50
N GLU A 291 4.84 -23.41 16.64
CA GLU A 291 4.83 -24.35 17.75
C GLU A 291 6.11 -25.21 17.79
N LYS A 292 6.57 -25.53 18.99
CA LYS A 292 7.90 -26.15 19.18
C LYS A 292 7.92 -27.64 18.85
N THR A 293 6.80 -28.35 19.11
CA THR A 293 6.77 -29.80 18.89
C THR A 293 5.96 -30.18 17.65
N PRO A 294 6.34 -31.27 16.95
CA PRO A 294 5.62 -31.72 15.77
C PRO A 294 4.12 -31.98 16.03
N GLU A 295 3.79 -32.52 17.20
CA GLU A 295 2.41 -32.82 17.59
C GLU A 295 1.58 -31.55 17.71
N LYS A 296 2.11 -30.52 18.37
CA LYS A 296 1.44 -29.22 18.50
C LYS A 296 1.34 -28.50 17.16
N ARG A 297 2.36 -28.56 16.32
CA ARG A 297 2.31 -28.02 14.95
C ARG A 297 1.16 -28.64 14.16
N GLN A 298 1.02 -29.97 14.24
CA GLN A 298 -0.06 -30.66 13.54
C GLN A 298 -1.44 -30.27 14.10
N ILE A 299 -1.58 -30.07 15.39
CA ILE A 299 -2.82 -29.56 16.01
C ILE A 299 -3.18 -28.20 15.42
N ARG A 300 -2.24 -27.23 15.40
CA ARG A 300 -2.52 -25.88 14.84
C ARG A 300 -2.89 -25.93 13.35
N LYS A 301 -2.22 -26.77 12.56
CA LYS A 301 -2.56 -26.99 11.16
C LYS A 301 -3.98 -27.56 10.97
N ASN A 302 -4.38 -28.44 11.84
CA ASN A 302 -5.75 -28.98 11.81
C ASN A 302 -6.77 -27.93 12.28
N ASP A 303 -6.45 -27.16 13.33
CA ASP A 303 -7.32 -26.12 13.86
C ASP A 303 -7.66 -25.06 12.79
N ILE A 304 -6.67 -24.54 12.08
CA ILE A 304 -6.90 -23.52 11.06
C ILE A 304 -7.73 -24.06 9.88
N VAL A 305 -7.47 -25.29 9.43
CA VAL A 305 -8.25 -25.92 8.35
C VAL A 305 -9.71 -26.12 8.77
N ASN A 306 -9.94 -26.63 9.98
CA ASN A 306 -11.29 -26.85 10.51
C ASN A 306 -12.02 -25.51 10.74
N PHE A 307 -11.31 -24.51 11.26
CA PHE A 307 -11.87 -23.18 11.46
C PHE A 307 -12.43 -22.61 10.16
N PHE A 308 -11.64 -22.56 9.09
CA PHE A 308 -12.09 -21.99 7.82
C PHE A 308 -13.17 -22.82 7.15
N ALA A 309 -13.14 -24.15 7.26
CA ALA A 309 -14.19 -25.02 6.75
C ALA A 309 -15.57 -24.70 7.39
N GLU A 310 -15.61 -24.59 8.72
CA GLU A 310 -16.86 -24.32 9.44
C GLU A 310 -17.25 -22.83 9.38
N PHE A 311 -16.29 -21.91 9.39
CA PHE A 311 -16.57 -20.48 9.26
C PHE A 311 -17.12 -20.14 7.87
N LYS A 312 -16.54 -20.73 6.79
CA LYS A 312 -17.06 -20.60 5.42
C LYS A 312 -18.50 -21.11 5.29
N LYS A 313 -18.76 -22.29 5.83
CA LYS A 313 -20.10 -22.88 5.85
C LYS A 313 -21.11 -21.99 6.60
N PHE A 314 -20.69 -21.39 7.72
CA PHE A 314 -21.51 -20.46 8.48
C PHE A 314 -21.79 -19.17 7.69
N CYS A 315 -20.77 -18.52 7.15
CA CYS A 315 -20.91 -17.27 6.40
C CYS A 315 -21.77 -17.48 5.14
N ASN A 316 -21.62 -18.59 4.42
CA ASN A 316 -22.43 -18.89 3.24
C ASN A 316 -23.94 -18.97 3.53
N ARG A 317 -24.35 -19.28 4.77
CA ARG A 317 -25.79 -19.29 5.14
C ARG A 317 -26.38 -17.90 5.28
N MET A 318 -25.58 -16.89 5.59
CA MET A 318 -26.08 -15.52 5.77
C MET A 318 -25.69 -14.59 4.60
N ALA A 319 -24.52 -14.81 4.01
CA ALA A 319 -23.91 -13.95 3.01
C ALA A 319 -23.26 -14.78 1.87
N PRO A 320 -24.04 -15.51 1.05
CA PRO A 320 -23.54 -16.60 0.20
C PRO A 320 -22.58 -16.18 -0.92
N ALA A 321 -22.55 -14.89 -1.32
CA ALA A 321 -21.63 -14.40 -2.35
C ALA A 321 -20.37 -13.72 -1.77
N LYS A 322 -20.28 -13.55 -0.46
CA LYS A 322 -19.23 -12.76 0.17
C LYS A 322 -17.96 -13.58 0.39
N PRO A 323 -16.77 -13.08 -0.02
CA PRO A 323 -15.51 -13.79 0.21
C PRO A 323 -15.05 -13.71 1.66
N ILE A 324 -14.23 -14.69 2.04
CA ILE A 324 -13.49 -14.71 3.31
C ILE A 324 -12.00 -14.55 3.01
N MET A 325 -11.33 -13.67 3.72
CA MET A 325 -9.91 -13.35 3.60
C MET A 325 -9.16 -13.68 4.89
N LEU A 326 -7.91 -14.15 4.74
CA LEU A 326 -6.93 -14.34 5.81
C LEU A 326 -5.61 -13.69 5.40
N ALA A 327 -4.97 -12.98 6.32
CA ALA A 327 -3.58 -12.56 6.21
C ALA A 327 -2.65 -13.60 6.88
N THR A 328 -1.55 -13.96 6.20
CA THR A 328 -0.52 -14.86 6.74
C THR A 328 0.85 -14.23 6.62
N ASN A 329 1.76 -14.58 7.51
CA ASN A 329 3.16 -14.25 7.29
C ASN A 329 3.69 -15.03 6.08
N SER A 330 4.66 -14.48 5.35
CA SER A 330 5.31 -15.14 4.21
C SER A 330 6.49 -16.04 4.61
N MET A 331 6.90 -16.01 5.88
CA MET A 331 8.00 -16.83 6.38
C MET A 331 7.56 -18.27 6.58
N ASP A 332 8.45 -19.20 6.29
CA ASP A 332 8.26 -20.64 6.54
C ASP A 332 7.11 -21.30 5.73
N VAL A 333 6.73 -20.71 4.59
CA VAL A 333 5.70 -21.24 3.68
C VAL A 333 5.91 -22.71 3.28
N PRO A 334 7.16 -23.19 3.04
CA PRO A 334 7.40 -24.60 2.73
C PRO A 334 6.84 -25.59 3.77
N ASN A 335 6.83 -25.20 5.04
CA ASN A 335 6.32 -26.01 6.16
C ASN A 335 4.79 -26.18 6.12
N GLY A 336 4.10 -25.21 5.53
CA GLY A 336 2.64 -25.23 5.33
C GLY A 336 2.18 -25.93 4.05
N LYS A 337 3.10 -26.32 3.17
CA LYS A 337 2.81 -26.78 1.80
C LYS A 337 1.72 -27.85 1.71
N GLU A 338 1.75 -28.84 2.60
CA GLU A 338 0.77 -29.94 2.60
C GLU A 338 -0.59 -29.53 3.21
N THR A 339 -0.61 -28.43 3.99
CA THR A 339 -1.81 -27.93 4.68
C THR A 339 -2.58 -26.91 3.82
N TYR A 340 -1.87 -26.09 3.05
CA TYR A 340 -2.48 -25.05 2.20
C TYR A 340 -3.58 -25.58 1.27
N PRO A 341 -3.45 -26.73 0.57
CA PRO A 341 -4.51 -27.22 -0.30
C PRO A 341 -5.85 -27.41 0.41
N GLU A 342 -5.84 -27.89 1.66
CA GLU A 342 -7.07 -28.09 2.43
C GLU A 342 -7.63 -26.77 2.97
N LEU A 343 -6.77 -25.86 3.43
CA LEU A 343 -7.17 -24.52 3.87
C LEU A 343 -7.80 -23.74 2.70
N LEU A 344 -7.13 -23.69 1.56
CA LEU A 344 -7.52 -22.85 0.42
C LEU A 344 -8.82 -23.30 -0.28
N LYS A 345 -9.28 -24.54 -0.07
CA LYS A 345 -10.63 -24.96 -0.49
C LYS A 345 -11.73 -24.14 0.19
N ASN A 346 -11.46 -23.66 1.40
CA ASN A 346 -12.42 -22.96 2.25
C ASN A 346 -12.08 -21.48 2.47
N LEU A 347 -10.95 -21.04 1.95
CA LEU A 347 -10.49 -19.66 2.00
C LEU A 347 -10.56 -19.04 0.60
N ASP A 348 -11.28 -17.92 0.45
CA ASP A 348 -11.46 -17.28 -0.86
C ASP A 348 -10.24 -16.44 -1.24
N ILE A 349 -9.67 -15.70 -0.28
CA ILE A 349 -8.57 -14.77 -0.51
C ILE A 349 -7.49 -15.02 0.54
N LEU A 350 -6.31 -15.38 0.08
CA LEU A 350 -5.08 -15.39 0.87
C LEU A 350 -4.34 -14.07 0.63
N CYS A 351 -4.01 -13.33 1.69
CA CYS A 351 -3.37 -12.01 1.60
C CYS A 351 -2.10 -11.94 2.47
N PRO A 352 -1.00 -12.60 2.06
CA PRO A 352 0.21 -12.68 2.87
C PRO A 352 1.00 -11.37 2.89
N PHE A 353 1.80 -11.19 3.98
CA PHE A 353 2.69 -10.07 4.24
C PHE A 353 4.12 -10.51 4.58
N GLY A 354 5.04 -9.57 4.77
CA GLY A 354 6.40 -9.85 5.26
C GLY A 354 7.43 -10.21 4.19
N PHE A 355 7.11 -10.15 2.90
CA PHE A 355 8.01 -10.56 1.81
C PHE A 355 9.32 -9.76 1.72
N ALA A 356 9.35 -8.54 2.24
CA ALA A 356 10.55 -7.69 2.23
C ALA A 356 11.53 -8.01 3.37
N ARG A 357 11.12 -8.81 4.36
CA ARG A 357 11.92 -9.14 5.55
C ARG A 357 12.08 -10.65 5.80
N MET A 358 12.21 -11.41 4.72
CA MET A 358 12.43 -12.86 4.80
C MET A 358 13.76 -13.19 5.48
N PRO A 359 13.80 -14.20 6.37
CA PRO A 359 15.05 -14.69 6.98
C PRO A 359 16.04 -15.23 5.96
N GLU A 360 17.35 -15.14 6.24
CA GLU A 360 18.41 -15.60 5.32
C GLU A 360 18.32 -17.08 4.93
N ASN A 361 17.79 -17.92 5.81
CA ASN A 361 17.69 -19.37 5.61
C ASN A 361 16.30 -19.81 5.08
N ASP A 362 15.44 -18.88 4.70
CA ASP A 362 14.12 -19.14 4.15
C ASP A 362 14.10 -18.86 2.63
N LEU A 363 12.94 -19.08 2.00
CA LEU A 363 12.71 -18.64 0.63
C LEU A 363 12.88 -17.11 0.53
N THR A 364 13.38 -16.64 -0.60
CA THR A 364 13.26 -15.21 -0.90
C THR A 364 11.79 -14.82 -1.03
N GLY A 365 11.46 -13.55 -0.78
CA GLY A 365 10.06 -13.07 -0.91
C GLY A 365 9.44 -13.43 -2.27
N LYS A 366 10.22 -13.32 -3.38
CA LYS A 366 9.74 -13.70 -4.71
C LYS A 366 9.47 -15.20 -4.85
N GLN A 367 10.30 -16.04 -4.25
CA GLN A 367 10.09 -17.51 -4.26
C GLN A 367 8.85 -17.89 -3.44
N ALA A 368 8.68 -17.31 -2.24
CA ALA A 368 7.50 -17.52 -1.41
C ALA A 368 6.21 -17.07 -2.14
N ALA A 369 6.22 -15.87 -2.74
CA ALA A 369 5.11 -15.36 -3.55
C ALA A 369 4.77 -16.29 -4.73
N THR A 370 5.77 -16.83 -5.42
CA THR A 370 5.58 -17.78 -6.53
C THR A 370 4.98 -19.10 -6.05
N MET A 371 5.42 -19.61 -4.91
CA MET A 371 4.90 -20.85 -4.32
C MET A 371 3.43 -20.68 -3.90
N LEU A 372 3.11 -19.58 -3.19
CA LEU A 372 1.74 -19.27 -2.77
C LEU A 372 0.81 -19.05 -3.97
N GLN A 373 1.30 -18.41 -5.05
CA GLN A 373 0.54 -18.25 -6.28
C GLN A 373 0.14 -19.61 -6.88
N LYS A 374 1.08 -20.56 -6.91
CA LYS A 374 0.79 -21.91 -7.41
C LYS A 374 -0.27 -22.60 -6.55
N LEU A 375 -0.11 -22.56 -5.22
CA LEU A 375 -1.05 -23.17 -4.27
C LEU A 375 -2.46 -22.59 -4.41
N CYS A 376 -2.58 -21.24 -4.52
CA CYS A 376 -3.87 -20.59 -4.73
C CYS A 376 -4.49 -20.95 -6.08
N ASN A 377 -3.71 -20.97 -7.17
CA ASN A 377 -4.21 -21.37 -8.49
C ASN A 377 -4.74 -22.80 -8.49
N ASP A 378 -3.99 -23.73 -7.88
CA ASP A 378 -4.35 -25.16 -7.81
C ASP A 378 -5.66 -25.37 -7.00
N ALA A 379 -5.92 -24.56 -5.99
CA ALA A 379 -7.12 -24.61 -5.15
C ALA A 379 -8.29 -23.75 -5.67
N GLY A 380 -8.06 -22.86 -6.64
CA GLY A 380 -9.06 -21.90 -7.13
C GLY A 380 -9.36 -20.78 -6.11
N SER A 381 -8.40 -20.46 -5.24
CA SER A 381 -8.42 -19.33 -4.32
C SER A 381 -7.67 -18.14 -4.91
N HIS A 382 -7.89 -16.95 -4.39
CA HIS A 382 -7.26 -15.71 -4.84
C HIS A 382 -6.03 -15.38 -4.00
N LEU A 383 -4.97 -14.86 -4.64
CA LEU A 383 -3.78 -14.38 -3.96
C LEU A 383 -3.68 -12.86 -4.08
N TRP A 384 -3.85 -12.16 -2.95
CA TRP A 384 -3.63 -10.73 -2.82
C TRP A 384 -2.35 -10.48 -2.01
N PHE A 385 -1.83 -9.28 -2.01
CA PHE A 385 -0.61 -8.92 -1.29
C PHE A 385 -0.91 -7.87 -0.23
N ASP A 386 -0.47 -8.12 1.01
CA ASP A 386 -0.40 -7.11 2.07
C ASP A 386 1.02 -6.54 2.11
N LEU A 387 1.18 -5.41 1.45
CA LEU A 387 2.46 -4.69 1.35
C LEU A 387 2.68 -3.88 2.64
N GLU A 388 3.73 -4.21 3.39
CA GLU A 388 4.13 -3.43 4.56
C GLU A 388 4.67 -2.06 4.12
N ALA A 389 3.85 -1.01 4.30
CA ALA A 389 4.20 0.37 3.93
C ALA A 389 4.93 1.14 5.06
N PHE A 390 5.41 0.43 6.07
CA PHE A 390 6.08 0.95 7.25
C PHE A 390 7.48 0.35 7.45
N LEU A 391 8.25 1.01 8.30
CA LEU A 391 9.51 0.53 8.89
C LEU A 391 9.45 0.71 10.40
N PHE A 392 10.36 0.02 11.12
CA PHE A 392 10.49 0.14 12.57
C PHE A 392 11.59 1.15 12.93
N ASN A 393 11.30 2.02 13.90
CA ASN A 393 12.31 2.77 14.63
C ASN A 393 13.03 1.86 15.64
N GLU A 394 14.09 2.34 16.26
CA GLU A 394 14.83 1.59 17.30
C GLU A 394 13.95 1.23 18.51
N ASP A 395 12.98 2.09 18.84
CA ASP A 395 12.00 1.88 19.91
C ASP A 395 10.80 1.00 19.51
N GLN A 396 10.85 0.34 18.36
CA GLN A 396 9.82 -0.49 17.77
C GLN A 396 8.55 0.28 17.34
N SER A 397 8.52 1.60 17.39
CA SER A 397 7.43 2.38 16.79
C SER A 397 7.55 2.35 15.27
N LEU A 398 6.38 2.40 14.59
CA LEU A 398 6.33 2.35 13.14
C LEU A 398 6.43 3.75 12.53
N TYR A 399 7.00 3.82 11.32
CA TYR A 399 7.01 5.03 10.50
C TYR A 399 6.89 4.68 9.01
N PRO A 400 6.40 5.63 8.16
CA PRO A 400 6.23 5.40 6.73
C PRO A 400 7.53 5.02 6.03
N ARG A 401 7.48 4.00 5.18
CA ARG A 401 8.59 3.65 4.28
C ARG A 401 8.80 4.76 3.23
N PRO A 402 10.05 4.99 2.78
CA PRO A 402 10.31 5.81 1.60
C PRO A 402 9.54 5.28 0.38
N ILE A 403 8.97 6.18 -0.42
CA ILE A 403 8.18 5.82 -1.61
C ILE A 403 8.94 4.93 -2.61
N GLU A 404 10.25 5.11 -2.72
CA GLU A 404 11.12 4.35 -3.61
C GLU A 404 11.14 2.86 -3.26
N GLN A 405 11.11 2.53 -1.96
CA GLN A 405 11.06 1.14 -1.50
C GLN A 405 9.70 0.51 -1.81
N ILE A 406 8.62 1.27 -1.67
CA ILE A 406 7.27 0.81 -2.04
C ILE A 406 7.19 0.57 -3.54
N ILE A 407 7.69 1.51 -4.37
CA ILE A 407 7.74 1.35 -5.83
C ILE A 407 8.57 0.12 -6.22
N HIS A 408 9.68 -0.13 -5.52
CA HIS A 408 10.48 -1.34 -5.72
C HIS A 408 9.63 -2.60 -5.54
N ASP A 409 8.90 -2.72 -4.44
CA ASP A 409 8.07 -3.89 -4.15
C ASP A 409 6.89 -4.02 -5.14
N LEU A 410 6.25 -2.91 -5.53
CA LEU A 410 5.21 -2.90 -6.55
C LEU A 410 5.69 -3.41 -7.92
N ASN A 411 6.98 -3.24 -8.22
CA ASN A 411 7.59 -3.78 -9.44
C ASN A 411 8.07 -5.23 -9.27
N LEU A 412 8.54 -5.61 -8.09
CA LEU A 412 9.08 -6.93 -7.80
C LEU A 412 7.96 -7.99 -7.69
N PHE A 413 6.87 -7.64 -7.01
CA PHE A 413 5.75 -8.52 -6.71
C PHE A 413 4.62 -8.34 -7.73
N ASP A 414 4.87 -8.77 -8.95
CA ASP A 414 4.00 -8.60 -10.12
C ASP A 414 2.97 -9.72 -10.31
N ASN A 415 3.00 -10.76 -9.48
CA ASN A 415 2.18 -11.96 -9.58
C ASN A 415 0.88 -11.94 -8.77
N PHE A 416 0.65 -10.93 -7.94
CA PHE A 416 -0.55 -10.79 -7.13
C PHE A 416 -1.71 -10.17 -7.93
N GLU A 417 -2.94 -10.58 -7.62
CA GLU A 417 -4.14 -10.06 -8.29
C GLU A 417 -4.50 -8.66 -7.80
N LYS A 418 -4.29 -8.41 -6.50
CA LYS A 418 -4.45 -7.13 -5.82
C LYS A 418 -3.28 -6.88 -4.88
N ILE A 419 -2.92 -5.62 -4.73
CA ILE A 419 -1.93 -5.17 -3.76
C ILE A 419 -2.65 -4.23 -2.79
N LEU A 420 -2.74 -4.64 -1.55
CA LEU A 420 -3.18 -3.83 -0.43
C LEU A 420 -1.95 -3.39 0.35
N CYS A 421 -2.07 -2.44 1.25
CA CYS A 421 -0.96 -2.09 2.12
C CYS A 421 -1.37 -2.01 3.59
N TYR A 422 -0.50 -2.42 4.46
CA TYR A 422 -0.58 -2.18 5.88
C TYR A 422 0.25 -0.95 6.24
N GLN A 423 -0.39 0.13 6.64
CA GLN A 423 -1.78 0.50 6.63
C GLN A 423 -1.96 1.95 6.16
N PHE A 424 -3.22 2.45 6.00
CA PHE A 424 -3.44 3.84 5.63
C PHE A 424 -3.30 4.78 6.84
N PRO A 425 -4.04 4.58 7.98
CA PRO A 425 -3.91 5.44 9.15
C PRO A 425 -2.49 5.41 9.73
N GLY A 426 -1.90 6.57 9.98
CA GLY A 426 -0.54 6.68 10.56
C GLY A 426 0.61 6.43 9.59
N VAL A 427 0.33 6.02 8.34
CA VAL A 427 1.32 5.78 7.28
C VAL A 427 1.09 6.68 6.08
N PHE A 428 -0.15 6.89 5.68
CA PHE A 428 -0.56 7.85 4.64
C PHE A 428 -1.47 8.91 5.25
N ASN A 429 -1.31 10.16 4.83
CA ASN A 429 -2.23 11.22 5.23
C ASN A 429 -2.40 12.27 4.12
N ASP A 430 -3.62 12.44 3.61
CA ASP A 430 -3.91 13.55 2.69
C ASP A 430 -3.74 14.88 3.44
N PRO A 431 -2.88 15.81 2.95
CA PRO A 431 -2.70 17.11 3.59
C PRO A 431 -3.98 17.95 3.67
N LYS A 432 -5.04 17.56 2.95
CA LYS A 432 -6.35 18.24 2.95
C LYS A 432 -7.31 17.74 4.03
N MET A 433 -6.97 16.67 4.76
CA MET A 433 -7.79 16.22 5.89
C MET A 433 -7.78 17.25 7.03
N SER A 434 -8.91 17.34 7.73
CA SER A 434 -9.06 18.22 8.90
C SER A 434 -8.19 17.80 10.09
N ILE A 435 -7.72 16.56 10.10
CA ILE A 435 -6.78 15.99 11.07
C ILE A 435 -5.60 15.34 10.34
N ARG A 436 -4.41 15.54 10.86
CA ARG A 436 -3.25 14.77 10.46
C ARG A 436 -3.07 13.60 11.44
N VAL A 437 -3.13 12.38 10.92
CA VAL A 437 -2.90 11.15 11.67
C VAL A 437 -1.43 10.76 11.52
N GLY A 438 -0.66 10.89 12.59
CA GLY A 438 0.76 10.63 12.59
C GLY A 438 1.64 11.83 12.22
N GLU A 439 2.89 11.56 11.88
CA GLU A 439 3.93 12.57 11.63
C GLU A 439 3.87 13.16 10.20
N LYS A 440 4.68 14.19 9.92
CA LYS A 440 4.77 14.80 8.57
C LYS A 440 5.11 13.79 7.48
N ARG A 441 5.91 12.76 7.78
CA ARG A 441 6.29 11.70 6.83
C ARG A 441 5.10 10.98 6.20
N THR A 442 3.94 10.96 6.87
CA THR A 442 2.70 10.37 6.34
C THR A 442 2.15 11.17 5.15
N VAL A 443 2.29 12.49 5.19
CA VAL A 443 1.94 13.39 4.08
C VAL A 443 2.92 13.21 2.93
N ASP A 444 4.22 13.14 3.23
CA ASP A 444 5.26 12.99 2.21
C ASP A 444 5.06 11.67 1.41
N LEU A 445 4.71 10.58 2.11
CA LEU A 445 4.40 9.30 1.46
C LEU A 445 3.11 9.37 0.63
N PHE A 446 2.06 10.00 1.13
CA PHE A 446 0.80 10.18 0.40
C PHE A 446 1.02 10.92 -0.92
N GLU A 447 1.71 12.07 -0.88
CA GLU A 447 2.02 12.87 -2.07
C GLU A 447 2.96 12.13 -3.03
N GLY A 448 3.96 11.41 -2.49
CA GLY A 448 4.87 10.57 -3.28
C GLY A 448 4.13 9.48 -4.03
N TYR A 449 3.22 8.78 -3.35
CA TYR A 449 2.39 7.75 -3.98
C TYR A 449 1.40 8.34 -4.99
N GLN A 450 0.79 9.48 -4.71
CA GLN A 450 -0.08 10.17 -5.66
C GLN A 450 0.65 10.47 -6.98
N LYS A 451 1.87 11.04 -6.92
CA LYS A 451 2.70 11.30 -8.10
C LYS A 451 3.06 10.03 -8.87
N TYR A 452 3.42 8.95 -8.14
CA TYR A 452 3.70 7.66 -8.77
C TYR A 452 2.47 7.12 -9.51
N ARG A 453 1.30 7.12 -8.86
CA ARG A 453 0.03 6.68 -9.45
C ARG A 453 -0.33 7.46 -10.71
N GLU A 454 -0.23 8.79 -10.67
CA GLU A 454 -0.49 9.67 -11.81
C GLU A 454 0.40 9.31 -13.00
N ARG A 455 1.68 8.98 -12.77
CA ARG A 455 2.62 8.54 -13.81
C ARG A 455 2.22 7.19 -14.40
N ILE A 456 1.84 6.21 -13.59
CA ILE A 456 1.36 4.90 -14.07
C ILE A 456 0.11 5.07 -14.94
N LEU A 457 -0.85 5.87 -14.49
CA LEU A 457 -2.09 6.12 -15.25
C LEU A 457 -1.83 6.88 -16.57
N TYR A 458 -0.90 7.84 -16.55
CA TYR A 458 -0.45 8.52 -17.76
C TYR A 458 0.17 7.55 -18.76
N ASN A 459 1.09 6.69 -18.32
CA ASN A 459 1.75 5.70 -19.17
C ASN A 459 0.73 4.75 -19.82
N ARG A 460 -0.25 4.26 -19.04
CA ARG A 460 -1.34 3.42 -19.56
C ARG A 460 -2.13 4.14 -20.65
N LYS A 461 -2.53 5.39 -20.41
CA LYS A 461 -3.27 6.21 -21.38
C LYS A 461 -2.46 6.47 -22.65
N ALA A 462 -1.15 6.62 -22.54
CA ALA A 462 -0.23 6.80 -23.66
C ALA A 462 0.09 5.49 -24.42
N GLY A 463 -0.45 4.34 -23.97
CA GLY A 463 -0.16 3.04 -24.59
C GLY A 463 1.25 2.51 -24.31
N ILE A 464 1.95 3.07 -23.32
CA ILE A 464 3.27 2.61 -22.89
C ILE A 464 3.05 1.34 -22.06
N LYS A 465 3.27 0.20 -22.70
CA LYS A 465 3.12 -1.12 -22.07
C LYS A 465 4.37 -1.46 -21.26
N ASN A 466 4.16 -1.88 -20.02
CA ASN A 466 5.14 -2.63 -19.21
C ASN A 466 6.47 -1.95 -18.91
N GLU A 467 6.58 -0.62 -19.01
CA GLU A 467 7.75 0.03 -18.46
C GLU A 467 7.82 -0.24 -16.96
N ILE A 468 8.89 -0.90 -16.53
CA ILE A 468 9.30 -0.88 -15.15
C ILE A 468 9.57 0.58 -14.82
N VAL A 469 8.69 1.18 -14.03
CA VAL A 469 8.93 2.51 -13.51
C VAL A 469 10.17 2.39 -12.64
N SER A 470 11.28 2.98 -13.11
CA SER A 470 12.54 2.96 -12.35
C SER A 470 12.28 3.50 -10.95
N THR A 471 12.66 2.72 -9.95
CA THR A 471 12.69 3.17 -8.56
C THR A 471 13.86 4.12 -8.29
N LYS A 472 14.81 4.15 -9.23
CA LYS A 472 15.97 5.04 -9.14
C LYS A 472 15.58 6.40 -9.69
N THR A 473 15.06 7.26 -8.83
CA THR A 473 14.99 8.69 -9.12
C THR A 473 16.41 9.25 -9.17
N VAL A 474 16.62 10.27 -9.97
CA VAL A 474 17.87 11.04 -9.91
C VAL A 474 17.80 11.81 -8.58
N GLN A 475 18.54 11.35 -7.58
CA GLN A 475 18.53 11.95 -6.24
C GLN A 475 19.47 13.14 -6.11
N GLY A 476 20.41 13.30 -7.03
CA GLY A 476 21.38 14.36 -6.96
C GLY A 476 22.01 14.72 -8.31
N THR A 477 22.72 15.82 -8.35
CA THR A 477 23.43 16.27 -9.53
C THR A 477 24.82 16.80 -9.18
N TRP A 478 25.71 16.76 -10.17
CA TRP A 478 27.04 17.35 -10.10
C TRP A 478 26.95 18.82 -10.54
N LEU A 479 27.55 19.71 -9.73
CA LEU A 479 27.70 21.12 -10.06
C LEU A 479 29.14 21.36 -10.51
N ASN A 480 29.28 21.77 -11.75
CA ASN A 480 30.54 22.27 -12.26
C ASN A 480 30.52 23.78 -12.14
N LEU A 481 31.36 24.34 -11.25
CA LEU A 481 31.43 25.78 -11.05
C LEU A 481 31.94 26.46 -12.33
N PRO A 482 31.20 27.42 -12.89
CA PRO A 482 31.63 28.11 -14.10
C PRO A 482 32.97 28.83 -13.89
N TYR A 483 33.89 28.63 -14.80
CA TYR A 483 35.21 29.20 -14.80
C TYR A 483 35.22 30.50 -15.62
N GLN A 484 35.64 31.58 -15.03
CA GLN A 484 35.69 32.90 -15.72
C GLN A 484 36.82 33.03 -16.76
N ASP A 485 37.52 31.96 -17.07
CA ASP A 485 38.55 32.03 -18.10
C ASP A 485 37.90 32.09 -19.49
N VAL A 486 38.36 33.06 -20.31
CA VAL A 486 37.91 33.25 -21.70
C VAL A 486 38.09 32.00 -22.56
N ARG A 487 38.97 31.09 -22.15
CA ARG A 487 39.21 29.77 -22.76
C ARG A 487 38.05 28.81 -22.52
N ASN A 488 37.21 29.06 -21.51
CA ASN A 488 36.12 28.15 -21.11
C ASN A 488 34.72 28.59 -21.57
N LYS A 489 34.62 29.21 -22.76
CA LYS A 489 33.32 29.52 -23.38
C LYS A 489 32.42 28.29 -23.58
N TYR A 490 33.00 27.07 -23.56
CA TYR A 490 32.24 25.82 -23.54
C TYR A 490 31.64 25.51 -22.16
N MET A 491 32.26 25.96 -21.06
CA MET A 491 31.82 25.71 -19.68
C MET A 491 30.85 26.77 -19.18
N ASN A 492 30.90 27.97 -19.75
CA ASN A 492 29.95 29.05 -19.45
C ASN A 492 29.37 29.65 -20.75
N PRO A 493 28.67 28.83 -21.57
CA PRO A 493 28.17 29.26 -22.89
C PRO A 493 27.09 30.36 -22.77
N PHE A 494 26.49 30.52 -21.62
CA PHE A 494 25.41 31.49 -21.36
C PHE A 494 25.90 32.77 -20.69
N HIS A 495 27.21 32.94 -20.47
CA HIS A 495 27.81 34.09 -19.81
C HIS A 495 27.17 34.43 -18.45
N VAL A 496 26.85 33.41 -17.65
CA VAL A 496 26.18 33.57 -16.36
C VAL A 496 27.15 34.07 -15.30
N ASP A 497 26.75 35.05 -14.51
CA ASP A 497 27.50 35.51 -13.35
C ASP A 497 27.28 34.54 -12.18
N CYS A 498 28.16 33.55 -12.07
CA CYS A 498 28.09 32.54 -11.01
C CYS A 498 28.53 33.09 -9.62
N THR A 499 28.99 34.32 -9.55
CA THR A 499 29.29 35.04 -8.27
C THR A 499 28.10 35.83 -7.76
N ALA A 500 26.96 35.83 -8.48
CA ALA A 500 25.74 36.48 -8.04
C ALA A 500 24.95 35.50 -7.12
N PRO A 501 24.73 35.87 -5.83
CA PRO A 501 24.02 34.98 -4.89
C PRO A 501 22.63 34.55 -5.37
N ALA A 502 21.92 35.48 -6.03
CA ALA A 502 20.58 35.21 -6.57
C ALA A 502 20.56 34.10 -7.61
N PHE A 503 21.64 33.93 -8.40
CA PHE A 503 21.75 32.84 -9.39
C PHE A 503 21.72 31.45 -8.71
N TRP A 504 22.58 31.25 -7.71
CA TRP A 504 22.63 29.96 -7.01
C TRP A 504 21.38 29.70 -6.20
N LYS A 505 20.84 30.70 -5.52
CA LYS A 505 19.57 30.58 -4.79
C LYS A 505 18.43 30.10 -5.69
N GLN A 506 18.32 30.66 -6.89
CA GLN A 506 17.33 30.24 -7.86
C GLN A 506 17.63 28.83 -8.39
N LYS A 507 18.88 28.52 -8.76
CA LYS A 507 19.26 27.21 -9.29
C LYS A 507 19.04 26.08 -8.27
N ILE A 508 19.45 26.28 -7.04
CA ILE A 508 19.28 25.28 -5.98
C ILE A 508 17.79 25.08 -5.67
N LYS A 509 17.00 26.17 -5.71
CA LYS A 509 15.55 26.06 -5.62
C LYS A 509 14.96 25.20 -6.74
N GLU A 510 15.34 25.45 -8.00
CA GLU A 510 14.89 24.66 -9.16
C GLU A 510 15.23 23.16 -8.99
N TYR A 511 16.42 22.84 -8.47
CA TYR A 511 16.84 21.46 -8.20
C TYR A 511 16.02 20.84 -7.07
N SER A 512 15.74 21.57 -6.00
CA SER A 512 14.87 21.12 -4.92
C SER A 512 13.42 20.91 -5.41
N ASP A 513 12.90 21.82 -6.23
CA ASP A 513 11.53 21.74 -6.77
C ASP A 513 11.31 20.50 -7.66
N ILE A 514 12.36 20.00 -8.33
CA ILE A 514 12.31 18.75 -9.10
C ILE A 514 12.66 17.50 -8.28
N GLY A 515 12.84 17.65 -6.96
CA GLY A 515 13.04 16.54 -6.03
C GLY A 515 14.47 16.03 -5.91
N LEU A 516 15.50 16.83 -6.29
CA LEU A 516 16.89 16.48 -5.98
C LEU A 516 17.19 16.76 -4.51
N GLU A 517 17.85 15.81 -3.86
CA GLU A 517 18.21 15.90 -2.42
C GLU A 517 19.69 16.16 -2.22
N TYR A 518 20.52 15.84 -3.21
CA TYR A 518 21.98 15.86 -3.13
C TYR A 518 22.60 16.71 -4.21
N LEU A 519 23.61 17.49 -3.82
CA LEU A 519 24.47 18.26 -4.75
C LEU A 519 25.90 17.81 -4.56
N VAL A 520 26.64 17.63 -5.63
CA VAL A 520 28.07 17.37 -5.60
C VAL A 520 28.77 18.54 -6.28
N ILE A 521 29.47 19.38 -5.54
CA ILE A 521 30.37 20.37 -6.12
C ILE A 521 31.57 19.62 -6.66
N MET A 522 31.70 19.58 -8.00
CA MET A 522 32.69 18.76 -8.70
C MET A 522 34.13 19.16 -8.34
N ALA A 523 34.36 20.46 -8.14
CA ALA A 523 35.65 20.99 -7.71
C ALA A 523 35.45 22.29 -6.92
N VAL A 524 35.94 22.33 -5.70
CA VAL A 524 35.99 23.58 -4.91
C VAL A 524 37.27 24.36 -5.18
N ALA A 525 38.24 23.75 -5.88
CA ALA A 525 39.47 24.37 -6.34
C ALA A 525 39.91 23.75 -7.68
N ASN A 526 40.56 24.55 -8.52
CA ASN A 526 41.13 24.14 -9.78
C ASN A 526 42.38 24.95 -10.13
N GLU A 527 43.38 24.38 -10.75
CA GLU A 527 44.61 25.06 -11.18
C GLU A 527 45.24 25.97 -10.10
N ARG A 528 45.27 25.48 -8.86
CA ARG A 528 45.75 26.20 -7.66
C ARG A 528 44.96 27.48 -7.30
N GLN A 529 43.74 27.57 -7.78
CA GLN A 529 42.79 28.62 -7.37
C GLN A 529 41.60 27.98 -6.66
N ALA A 530 41.11 28.63 -5.63
CA ALA A 530 39.94 28.22 -4.87
C ALA A 530 38.69 29.01 -5.30
N TYR A 531 37.55 28.34 -5.36
CA TYR A 531 36.24 28.98 -5.56
C TYR A 531 35.57 29.42 -4.25
N TYR A 532 36.32 29.34 -3.15
CA TYR A 532 35.97 29.81 -1.80
C TYR A 532 37.14 30.62 -1.25
N PRO A 533 36.92 31.46 -0.21
CA PRO A 533 38.00 32.22 0.41
C PRO A 533 38.99 31.31 1.14
N SER A 534 40.06 30.94 0.46
CA SER A 534 41.09 30.05 1.00
C SER A 534 42.20 30.87 1.66
N SER A 535 42.73 30.37 2.77
CA SER A 535 43.86 30.99 3.50
C SER A 535 45.22 30.77 2.82
N PHE A 536 45.32 29.78 1.90
CA PHE A 536 46.58 29.37 1.27
C PHE A 536 46.53 29.26 -0.26
N MET A 537 45.34 29.41 -0.85
CA MET A 537 45.17 29.41 -2.31
C MET A 537 44.62 30.73 -2.79
N LYS A 538 44.98 31.10 -4.03
CA LYS A 538 44.42 32.30 -4.65
C LYS A 538 42.92 32.12 -4.89
N TYR A 539 42.14 33.10 -4.48
CA TYR A 539 40.69 33.12 -4.81
C TYR A 539 40.49 33.33 -6.32
N ALA A 540 39.63 32.53 -6.94
CA ALA A 540 39.44 32.54 -8.37
C ALA A 540 38.70 33.75 -8.93
N TYR A 541 37.99 34.49 -8.07
CA TYR A 541 37.17 35.64 -8.44
C TYR A 541 37.70 36.94 -7.78
N PRO A 542 37.21 38.12 -8.19
CA PRO A 542 37.51 39.36 -7.49
C PRO A 542 37.12 39.28 -5.99
N SER A 543 37.96 39.82 -5.11
CA SER A 543 37.80 39.71 -3.65
C SER A 543 36.51 40.33 -3.10
N ASN A 544 35.87 41.22 -3.87
CA ASN A 544 34.58 41.83 -3.53
C ASN A 544 33.36 41.04 -4.00
N ARG A 545 33.57 39.85 -4.56
CA ARG A 545 32.50 38.96 -5.01
C ARG A 545 32.29 37.80 -4.03
N GLN A 546 31.04 37.44 -3.80
CA GLN A 546 30.71 36.29 -2.97
C GLN A 546 31.25 35.00 -3.60
N SER A 547 31.65 34.08 -2.75
CA SER A 547 32.04 32.74 -3.16
C SER A 547 30.86 31.96 -3.73
N PRO A 548 30.99 31.33 -4.92
CA PRO A 548 29.97 30.42 -5.42
C PRO A 548 29.70 29.26 -4.46
N VAL A 549 30.73 28.75 -3.77
CA VAL A 549 30.60 27.66 -2.80
C VAL A 549 29.76 28.11 -1.60
N GLU A 550 30.03 29.30 -1.04
CA GLU A 550 29.21 29.87 0.05
C GLU A 550 27.75 30.04 -0.39
N ALA A 551 27.54 30.64 -1.57
CA ALA A 551 26.19 30.87 -2.09
C ALA A 551 25.40 29.58 -2.32
N ILE A 552 26.08 28.49 -2.77
CA ILE A 552 25.48 27.16 -2.90
C ILE A 552 25.13 26.57 -1.54
N MET A 553 26.03 26.70 -0.55
CA MET A 553 25.80 26.17 0.79
C MET A 553 24.61 26.84 1.47
N GLU A 554 24.59 28.19 1.47
CA GLU A 554 23.47 28.98 2.01
C GLU A 554 22.12 28.62 1.35
N ALA A 555 22.13 28.46 0.03
CA ALA A 555 20.92 28.06 -0.70
C ALA A 555 20.51 26.59 -0.41
N ALA A 556 21.47 25.68 -0.30
CA ALA A 556 21.22 24.30 0.04
C ALA A 556 20.60 24.16 1.43
N ASP A 557 21.09 24.90 2.44
CA ASP A 557 20.50 24.94 3.77
C ASP A 557 19.05 25.45 3.73
N GLN A 558 18.80 26.51 2.97
CA GLN A 558 17.46 27.07 2.83
C GLN A 558 16.46 26.06 2.28
N TYR A 559 16.88 25.20 1.37
CA TYR A 559 16.01 24.22 0.68
C TYR A 559 16.19 22.78 1.18
N GLY A 560 16.97 22.57 2.27
CA GLY A 560 17.14 21.25 2.90
C GLY A 560 17.95 20.25 2.07
N MET A 561 18.80 20.72 1.16
CA MET A 561 19.62 19.86 0.30
C MET A 561 20.97 19.56 0.96
N LYS A 562 21.50 18.37 0.68
CA LYS A 562 22.83 17.93 1.17
C LYS A 562 23.90 18.19 0.13
N VAL A 563 25.05 18.73 0.55
CA VAL A 563 26.15 19.07 -0.36
C VAL A 563 27.37 18.22 -0.08
N PHE A 564 27.88 17.55 -1.12
CA PHE A 564 29.19 16.91 -1.13
C PHE A 564 30.19 17.81 -1.85
N MET A 565 31.34 18.07 -1.21
CA MET A 565 32.42 18.84 -1.79
C MET A 565 33.55 17.94 -2.26
N SER A 566 33.92 18.07 -3.53
CA SER A 566 35.13 17.46 -4.05
C SER A 566 36.29 18.47 -4.02
N CYS A 567 37.45 18.01 -3.54
CA CYS A 567 38.69 18.81 -3.63
C CYS A 567 39.08 19.14 -5.09
N GLY A 568 38.48 18.42 -6.02
CA GLY A 568 38.62 18.62 -7.45
C GLY A 568 40.03 18.46 -7.98
N TRP A 569 40.23 19.06 -9.15
CA TRP A 569 41.48 19.11 -9.87
C TRP A 569 42.31 20.31 -9.37
N ALA A 570 42.59 20.31 -8.03
CA ALA A 570 43.40 21.37 -7.41
C ALA A 570 44.83 21.49 -8.01
N VAL A 571 45.13 20.59 -8.92
CA VAL A 571 46.41 20.32 -9.54
C VAL A 571 46.29 20.33 -11.05
N ASN A 572 47.35 20.64 -11.75
CA ASN A 572 47.41 20.58 -13.21
C ASN A 572 47.19 19.14 -13.69
N GLN A 573 46.78 18.97 -14.94
CA GLN A 573 46.53 17.64 -15.56
C GLN A 573 47.73 16.71 -15.48
N ASP A 574 48.94 17.27 -15.40
CA ASP A 574 50.20 16.52 -15.35
C ASP A 574 50.60 16.10 -13.91
N ASP A 575 49.88 16.59 -12.88
CA ASP A 575 50.21 16.30 -11.50
C ASP A 575 49.80 14.86 -11.14
N ASN A 576 50.73 14.13 -10.57
CA ASN A 576 50.47 12.76 -10.11
C ASN A 576 49.86 12.77 -8.71
N ILE A 577 48.61 12.37 -8.56
CA ILE A 577 47.87 12.29 -7.28
C ILE A 577 48.52 11.40 -6.20
N ARG A 578 49.51 10.58 -6.62
CA ARG A 578 50.30 9.71 -5.72
C ARG A 578 51.46 10.46 -5.06
N GLU A 579 51.82 11.63 -5.60
CA GLU A 579 52.90 12.43 -5.02
C GLU A 579 52.51 12.98 -3.63
N PRO A 580 53.42 12.90 -2.63
CA PRO A 580 53.14 13.36 -1.29
C PRO A 580 52.66 14.81 -1.21
N ALA A 581 53.24 15.72 -2.01
CA ALA A 581 52.87 17.12 -2.03
C ALA A 581 51.45 17.37 -2.54
N ILE A 582 51.00 16.59 -3.54
CA ILE A 582 49.62 16.66 -4.06
C ILE A 582 48.63 16.13 -3.03
N LYS A 583 48.96 15.03 -2.37
CA LYS A 583 48.16 14.47 -1.29
C LYS A 583 48.04 15.44 -0.11
N GLU A 584 49.12 16.10 0.27
CA GLU A 584 49.12 17.12 1.32
C GLU A 584 48.24 18.30 0.94
N LEU A 585 48.32 18.80 -0.30
CA LEU A 585 47.49 19.89 -0.79
C LEU A 585 45.99 19.51 -0.74
N GLN A 586 45.62 18.32 -1.19
CA GLN A 586 44.24 17.85 -1.09
C GLN A 586 43.76 17.74 0.36
N GLN A 587 44.60 17.25 1.26
CA GLN A 587 44.27 17.19 2.70
C GLN A 587 44.08 18.58 3.30
N LYS A 588 44.88 19.59 2.91
CA LYS A 588 44.72 20.96 3.34
C LYS A 588 43.41 21.56 2.84
N ILE A 589 43.03 21.33 1.57
CA ILE A 589 41.75 21.76 1.00
C ILE A 589 40.58 21.14 1.75
N MET A 590 40.63 19.81 1.96
CA MET A 590 39.57 19.09 2.68
C MET A 590 39.40 19.63 4.12
N LYS A 591 40.50 19.87 4.83
CA LYS A 591 40.45 20.39 6.17
C LYS A 591 39.89 21.81 6.19
N GLU A 592 40.37 22.69 5.32
CA GLU A 592 39.92 24.09 5.27
C GLU A 592 38.43 24.19 4.91
N THR A 593 37.98 23.46 3.92
CA THR A 593 36.54 23.43 3.54
C THR A 593 35.66 22.85 4.65
N ALA A 594 36.12 21.82 5.34
CA ALA A 594 35.40 21.27 6.49
C ALA A 594 35.31 22.26 7.65
N ASP A 595 36.37 23.03 7.90
CA ASP A 595 36.40 24.03 8.96
C ASP A 595 35.55 25.27 8.61
N LEU A 596 35.54 25.70 7.34
CA LEU A 596 34.77 26.86 6.87
C LEU A 596 33.27 26.59 6.81
N PHE A 597 32.87 25.41 6.41
CA PHE A 597 31.46 25.05 6.15
C PHE A 597 30.85 24.13 7.21
N LYS A 598 31.50 23.97 8.37
CA LYS A 598 31.00 23.10 9.45
C LYS A 598 29.61 23.45 9.99
N GLU A 599 29.22 24.72 9.93
CA GLU A 599 27.92 25.22 10.40
C GLU A 599 26.77 24.83 9.45
N HIS A 600 27.10 24.48 8.21
CA HIS A 600 26.16 23.98 7.21
C HIS A 600 25.99 22.44 7.29
N ILE A 601 26.71 21.76 8.19
CA ILE A 601 26.52 20.34 8.50
C ILE A 601 25.43 20.23 9.55
N ASN A 602 24.31 19.64 9.17
CA ASN A 602 23.04 19.55 9.92
C ASN A 602 23.25 19.27 11.43
N PRO A 603 22.84 20.17 12.34
CA PRO A 603 23.11 20.07 13.78
C PRO A 603 22.30 19.00 14.53
N GLU A 604 21.36 18.30 13.88
CA GLU A 604 20.45 17.35 14.54
C GLU A 604 20.87 15.86 14.49
N LYS A 605 22.08 15.53 14.06
CA LYS A 605 22.61 14.17 14.23
C LYS A 605 23.91 14.21 15.02
N PRO A 606 23.89 13.78 16.32
CA PRO A 606 25.14 13.54 17.04
C PRO A 606 25.88 12.39 16.39
N ASP A 607 27.14 12.63 16.08
CA ASP A 607 28.26 11.71 15.89
C ASP A 607 27.95 10.30 15.35
N VAL A 608 27.71 10.18 14.05
CA VAL A 608 28.18 8.99 13.36
C VAL A 608 29.67 9.23 13.04
N PRO A 609 30.62 8.47 13.59
CA PRO A 609 32.01 8.60 13.22
C PRO A 609 32.12 8.32 11.72
N LEU A 610 32.47 9.35 10.96
CA LEU A 610 32.90 9.17 9.57
C LEU A 610 34.08 8.20 9.61
N ASN A 611 33.80 6.94 9.29
CA ASN A 611 34.85 5.98 9.05
C ASN A 611 35.62 6.42 7.81
N LYS A 612 36.72 7.15 8.02
CA LYS A 612 37.50 7.90 7.04
C LYS A 612 38.10 7.04 5.91
N ASN A 613 37.90 5.71 5.93
CA ASN A 613 38.60 4.81 5.02
C ASN A 613 37.71 4.00 4.03
N ASP A 614 36.43 3.80 4.27
CA ASP A 614 35.66 2.82 3.49
C ASP A 614 35.00 3.36 2.21
N ALA A 615 34.50 4.60 2.21
CA ALA A 615 33.81 5.12 1.03
C ALA A 615 34.80 5.48 -0.10
N PHE A 616 35.95 6.05 0.25
CA PHE A 616 36.96 6.48 -0.73
C PHE A 616 37.71 5.28 -1.35
N GLN A 617 37.99 4.23 -0.58
CA GLN A 617 38.64 3.03 -1.10
C GLN A 617 37.72 2.19 -2.00
N LYS A 618 36.41 2.18 -1.78
CA LYS A 618 35.44 1.47 -2.63
C LYS A 618 35.28 2.12 -3.99
N VAL A 619 35.30 3.43 -4.08
CA VAL A 619 35.22 4.16 -5.36
C VAL A 619 36.52 3.97 -6.17
N GLN A 620 37.68 4.03 -5.54
CA GLN A 620 38.96 3.79 -6.24
C GLN A 620 39.13 2.33 -6.71
N LYS A 621 38.66 1.35 -5.95
CA LYS A 621 38.74 -0.08 -6.38
C LYS A 621 37.84 -0.38 -7.58
N ARG A 622 36.68 0.24 -7.73
CA ARG A 622 35.83 0.08 -8.92
C ARG A 622 36.46 0.69 -10.18
N HIS A 623 37.06 1.87 -10.08
CA HIS A 623 37.69 2.53 -11.25
C HIS A 623 38.96 1.83 -11.76
N VAL A 624 39.62 1.03 -10.92
CA VAL A 624 40.80 0.26 -11.31
C VAL A 624 40.42 -1.11 -11.91
N GLN A 625 39.24 -1.65 -11.57
CA GLN A 625 38.74 -2.91 -12.13
C GLN A 625 38.08 -2.74 -13.52
N GLU A 626 37.59 -1.55 -13.87
CA GLU A 626 36.99 -1.26 -15.18
C GLU A 626 38.04 -0.87 -16.27
N LYS A 627 39.31 -0.75 -15.90
CA LYS A 627 40.43 -0.46 -16.83
C LYS A 627 41.43 -1.62 -17.00
N ARG A 628 41.07 -2.85 -16.61
CA ARG A 628 41.87 -4.04 -16.93
C ARG A 628 41.15 -4.98 -17.88
#